data_b06dc68962f2e33a1edb39e49e9bc363
#
_entry.id   b06dc68962f2e33a1edb39e49e9bc363
#
_cell.length_a   1.000
_cell.length_b   1.000
_cell.length_c   1.000
_cell.angle_alpha   90.00
_cell.angle_beta   90.00
_cell.angle_gamma   90.00
#
_symmetry.space_group_name_H-M   'P 1'
#
loop_
_entity.id
_entity.type
_entity.pdbx_description
1 polymer ?
#
loop_
_entity_poly.entity_id
_entity_poly.type
_entity_poly.pdbx_seq_one_letter_code
_entity_poly.pdbx_strand_id
1 'polypeptide(L)'
;MKRSSGILMAVSSLPSPYGIGTLGKAAYDFADFLKDAGQSYWQMLPLGPTSYGDSPYQSFSAYAGNPYYIDPDMLAADGLLTAAECAAPDWGRDPRHVDYGKIYENRFTLLHKAYKRGWERDAEAVAAFAQDNARWLPDYALYMACKRHFGMKSWTEWPDDDLRLRKNEAVLDKYRTLLREDVQFFTYLQFLFFRQWTALRDYVHQQGIRIIGDLPIYVAMDSADVWAEPQFFQLDDDLVPKAVAGVPPDYFTADGQLWGNPLYDWDAMRDDGFGWWIRRIDGAGKLYDVIRIDHFRGFANYWAVPYGQPTAKNGRWIAGPGMDLIERLNGWFPQLEFIAEDLGYPTPEVAQLLRESGWPGMKVLEFAFDSRDSSGYLPHAYTPHCICYTGTHDNSPLALWRQEAAPEDVAHAVEYLALTEQEGFHWGIIRGGMSSVAELFVAQVQDYLGLGEGNRMNIPGTQGGNWTWRLLPGELSDALSTRIDRMTALYGRKA
;
A
#
# COMPACT_ATOMS: atom_id res chain seq x y z
N MET A 1 -12.39 -13.09 -10.98
CA MET A 1 -12.19 -11.91 -11.88
C MET A 1 -12.38 -12.31 -13.33
N LYS A 2 -12.77 -11.37 -14.23
CA LYS A 2 -12.79 -11.60 -15.68
C LYS A 2 -11.36 -11.43 -16.22
N ARG A 3 -10.99 -12.12 -17.33
CA ARG A 3 -9.69 -11.94 -18.00
C ARG A 3 -9.47 -10.47 -18.36
N SER A 4 -8.43 -9.86 -17.81
CA SER A 4 -8.21 -8.42 -17.87
C SER A 4 -6.74 -8.05 -17.61
N SER A 5 -6.43 -6.75 -17.64
CA SER A 5 -5.13 -6.22 -17.27
C SER A 5 -5.24 -4.93 -16.47
N GLY A 6 -4.17 -4.58 -15.77
CA GLY A 6 -4.03 -3.37 -14.98
C GLY A 6 -2.60 -2.85 -14.93
N ILE A 7 -2.44 -1.67 -14.39
CA ILE A 7 -1.14 -1.02 -14.18
C ILE A 7 -0.95 -0.73 -12.70
N LEU A 8 0.23 -1.08 -12.17
CA LEU A 8 0.67 -0.71 -10.83
C LEU A 8 1.29 0.69 -10.88
N MET A 9 0.67 1.62 -10.15
CA MET A 9 1.13 3.00 -10.01
C MET A 9 0.73 3.57 -8.66
N ALA A 10 1.70 3.91 -7.83
CA ALA A 10 1.46 4.55 -6.54
C ALA A 10 0.95 5.99 -6.72
N VAL A 11 0.04 6.43 -5.85
CA VAL A 11 -0.41 7.83 -5.84
C VAL A 11 0.76 8.79 -5.58
N SER A 12 1.68 8.43 -4.67
CA SER A 12 2.90 9.22 -4.39
C SER A 12 3.76 9.47 -5.63
N SER A 13 3.70 8.55 -6.60
CA SER A 13 4.52 8.57 -7.81
C SER A 13 3.89 9.38 -8.97
N LEU A 14 2.69 9.88 -8.83
CA LEU A 14 2.07 10.74 -9.84
C LEU A 14 2.81 12.08 -9.98
N PRO A 15 2.85 12.68 -11.18
CA PRO A 15 3.45 14.00 -11.36
C PRO A 15 2.68 15.05 -10.56
N SER A 16 3.40 15.97 -9.93
CA SER A 16 2.80 17.08 -9.19
C SER A 16 3.82 18.18 -8.98
N PRO A 17 3.43 19.46 -9.01
CA PRO A 17 4.30 20.57 -8.64
C PRO A 17 4.56 20.64 -7.13
N TYR A 18 3.92 19.78 -6.34
CA TYR A 18 3.94 19.80 -4.87
C TYR A 18 4.86 18.75 -4.26
N GLY A 19 5.86 18.29 -4.99
CA GLY A 19 6.94 17.41 -4.51
C GLY A 19 6.56 15.94 -4.31
N ILE A 20 5.28 15.60 -4.29
CA ILE A 20 4.73 14.23 -4.19
C ILE A 20 3.42 14.17 -4.97
N GLY A 21 3.06 12.99 -5.49
CA GLY A 21 1.78 12.80 -6.15
C GLY A 21 0.58 13.09 -5.23
N THR A 22 -0.51 13.57 -5.82
CA THR A 22 -1.72 13.99 -5.11
C THR A 22 -2.97 13.41 -5.75
N LEU A 23 -4.11 13.53 -5.08
CA LEU A 23 -5.44 13.14 -5.58
C LEU A 23 -6.03 14.16 -6.58
N GLY A 24 -5.17 15.04 -7.14
CA GLY A 24 -5.55 16.08 -8.07
C GLY A 24 -5.46 15.68 -9.54
N LYS A 25 -5.30 16.67 -10.41
CA LYS A 25 -5.36 16.52 -11.87
C LYS A 25 -4.59 15.32 -12.43
N ALA A 26 -3.36 15.09 -11.96
CA ALA A 26 -2.54 13.99 -12.48
C ALA A 26 -3.12 12.61 -12.19
N ALA A 27 -3.90 12.45 -11.12
CA ALA A 27 -4.60 11.21 -10.81
C ALA A 27 -5.79 10.98 -11.75
N TYR A 28 -6.52 12.03 -12.10
CA TYR A 28 -7.58 11.99 -13.11
C TYR A 28 -7.02 11.72 -14.50
N ASP A 29 -5.95 12.40 -14.89
CA ASP A 29 -5.26 12.17 -16.17
C ASP A 29 -4.73 10.72 -16.27
N PHE A 30 -4.29 10.13 -15.16
CA PHE A 30 -3.87 8.73 -15.13
C PHE A 30 -5.05 7.76 -15.31
N ALA A 31 -6.21 8.07 -14.75
CA ALA A 31 -7.43 7.28 -15.00
C ALA A 31 -7.84 7.33 -16.48
N ASP A 32 -7.74 8.50 -17.11
CA ASP A 32 -7.98 8.66 -18.55
C ASP A 32 -6.98 7.86 -19.39
N PHE A 33 -5.68 7.93 -19.02
CA PHE A 33 -4.64 7.12 -19.65
C PHE A 33 -4.92 5.60 -19.55
N LEU A 34 -5.35 5.12 -18.39
CA LEU A 34 -5.70 3.70 -18.20
C LEU A 34 -6.85 3.29 -19.12
N LYS A 35 -7.89 4.12 -19.23
CA LYS A 35 -9.01 3.88 -20.16
C LYS A 35 -8.52 3.81 -21.60
N ASP A 36 -7.73 4.79 -22.03
CA ASP A 36 -7.21 4.86 -23.41
C ASP A 36 -6.25 3.69 -23.71
N ALA A 37 -5.55 3.18 -22.68
CA ALA A 37 -4.72 1.99 -22.74
C ALA A 37 -5.51 0.67 -22.65
N GLY A 38 -6.86 0.71 -22.57
CA GLY A 38 -7.73 -0.47 -22.48
C GLY A 38 -7.57 -1.25 -21.18
N GLN A 39 -7.09 -0.61 -20.10
CA GLN A 39 -6.90 -1.25 -18.80
C GLN A 39 -8.18 -1.29 -18.00
N SER A 40 -8.34 -2.33 -17.17
CA SER A 40 -9.49 -2.50 -16.29
C SER A 40 -9.17 -2.24 -14.83
N TYR A 41 -7.89 -2.18 -14.46
CA TYR A 41 -7.46 -2.03 -13.07
C TYR A 41 -6.33 -1.01 -12.92
N TRP A 42 -6.46 -0.21 -11.86
CA TRP A 42 -5.38 0.59 -11.28
C TRP A 42 -4.96 -0.06 -9.96
N GLN A 43 -3.77 -0.62 -9.88
CA GLN A 43 -3.22 -1.11 -8.61
C GLN A 43 -2.42 0.00 -7.95
N MET A 44 -2.71 0.22 -6.66
CA MET A 44 -2.07 1.24 -5.82
C MET A 44 -1.31 0.59 -4.66
N LEU A 45 -0.35 1.32 -4.10
CA LEU A 45 0.24 1.01 -2.80
C LEU A 45 -0.70 1.52 -1.68
N PRO A 46 -0.47 1.10 -0.41
CA PRO A 46 -1.31 1.54 0.71
C PRO A 46 -1.43 3.07 0.77
N LEU A 47 -2.64 3.57 1.00
CA LEU A 47 -2.95 5.00 1.03
C LEU A 47 -2.86 5.63 2.42
N GLY A 48 -2.42 4.87 3.43
CA GLY A 48 -2.31 5.33 4.81
C GLY A 48 -1.20 6.37 5.04
N PRO A 49 -1.28 7.15 6.13
CA PRO A 49 -0.25 8.09 6.51
C PRO A 49 1.05 7.35 6.84
N THR A 50 2.14 7.75 6.19
CA THR A 50 3.46 7.12 6.39
C THR A 50 4.07 7.55 7.73
N SER A 51 4.74 6.61 8.39
CA SER A 51 5.53 6.85 9.58
C SER A 51 7.00 7.16 9.24
N TYR A 52 7.88 7.10 10.23
CA TYR A 52 9.32 7.23 10.02
C TYR A 52 9.82 6.18 9.01
N GLY A 53 10.60 6.62 8.03
CA GLY A 53 11.10 5.79 6.93
C GLY A 53 10.24 5.81 5.66
N ASP A 54 9.15 6.58 5.65
CA ASP A 54 8.31 6.91 4.50
C ASP A 54 7.63 5.69 3.81
N SER A 55 7.75 4.50 4.40
CA SER A 55 7.14 3.29 3.89
C SER A 55 5.61 3.33 4.02
N PRO A 56 4.85 3.10 2.95
CA PRO A 56 3.39 2.98 3.03
C PRO A 56 2.95 1.73 3.80
N TYR A 57 3.85 0.77 4.04
CA TYR A 57 3.60 -0.45 4.82
C TYR A 57 3.80 -0.25 6.33
N GLN A 58 4.34 0.90 6.73
CA GLN A 58 4.48 1.30 8.14
C GLN A 58 3.62 2.55 8.37
N SER A 59 2.31 2.36 8.56
CA SER A 59 1.35 3.45 8.68
C SER A 59 1.00 3.75 10.13
N PHE A 60 0.70 5.02 10.43
CA PHE A 60 0.13 5.44 11.71
C PHE A 60 -1.31 4.96 11.93
N SER A 61 -1.98 4.46 10.90
CA SER A 61 -3.36 3.93 11.00
C SER A 61 -3.68 3.01 9.84
N ALA A 62 -4.43 1.95 10.14
CA ALA A 62 -5.00 1.03 9.16
C ALA A 62 -6.22 1.62 8.40
N TYR A 63 -6.73 2.79 8.82
CA TYR A 63 -7.97 3.39 8.31
C TYR A 63 -7.76 4.76 7.68
N ALA A 64 -6.83 5.55 8.23
CA ALA A 64 -6.63 6.93 7.83
C ALA A 64 -5.99 7.05 6.45
N GLY A 65 -6.37 8.08 5.71
CA GLY A 65 -5.70 8.46 4.48
C GLY A 65 -4.49 9.37 4.71
N ASN A 66 -3.52 9.30 3.80
CA ASN A 66 -2.28 10.07 3.90
C ASN A 66 -2.53 11.56 3.56
N PRO A 67 -2.33 12.49 4.50
CA PRO A 67 -2.51 13.90 4.25
C PRO A 67 -1.60 14.48 3.15
N TYR A 68 -0.49 13.80 2.82
CA TYR A 68 0.40 14.22 1.73
C TYR A 68 -0.29 14.16 0.36
N TYR A 69 -1.29 13.30 0.19
CA TYR A 69 -2.02 13.15 -1.07
C TYR A 69 -3.15 14.16 -1.26
N ILE A 70 -3.52 14.93 -0.22
CA ILE A 70 -4.49 16.02 -0.36
C ILE A 70 -3.95 17.03 -1.37
N ASP A 71 -4.71 17.27 -2.44
CA ASP A 71 -4.28 18.13 -3.54
C ASP A 71 -4.47 19.62 -3.20
N PRO A 72 -3.40 20.44 -3.24
CA PRO A 72 -3.48 21.86 -2.94
C PRO A 72 -4.28 22.68 -3.96
N ASP A 73 -4.27 22.31 -5.26
CA ASP A 73 -5.04 23.04 -6.27
C ASP A 73 -6.54 22.87 -6.07
N MET A 74 -6.99 21.67 -5.67
CA MET A 74 -8.38 21.44 -5.29
C MET A 74 -8.77 22.27 -4.07
N LEU A 75 -7.87 22.42 -3.08
CA LEU A 75 -8.12 23.30 -1.92
C LEU A 75 -8.14 24.79 -2.33
N ALA A 76 -7.36 25.18 -3.31
CA ALA A 76 -7.39 26.53 -3.85
C ALA A 76 -8.70 26.81 -4.63
N ALA A 77 -9.15 25.85 -5.43
CA ALA A 77 -10.44 25.92 -6.12
C ALA A 77 -11.62 26.04 -5.14
N ASP A 78 -11.52 25.36 -4.00
CA ASP A 78 -12.51 25.45 -2.89
C ASP A 78 -12.39 26.76 -2.07
N GLY A 79 -11.44 27.63 -2.35
CA GLY A 79 -11.20 28.88 -1.61
C GLY A 79 -10.57 28.67 -0.22
N LEU A 80 -10.05 27.47 0.07
CA LEU A 80 -9.34 27.17 1.32
C LEU A 80 -7.90 27.62 1.30
N LEU A 81 -7.29 27.69 0.11
CA LEU A 81 -5.94 28.20 -0.14
C LEU A 81 -5.97 29.21 -1.28
N THR A 82 -4.85 29.87 -1.51
CA THR A 82 -4.60 30.64 -2.72
C THR A 82 -3.50 29.95 -3.54
N ALA A 83 -3.49 30.15 -4.86
CA ALA A 83 -2.43 29.62 -5.73
C ALA A 83 -1.02 30.05 -5.27
N ALA A 84 -0.90 31.31 -4.79
CA ALA A 84 0.36 31.82 -4.25
C ALA A 84 0.82 31.07 -2.99
N GLU A 85 -0.10 30.70 -2.11
CA GLU A 85 0.21 29.90 -0.92
C GLU A 85 0.62 28.49 -1.27
N CYS A 86 0.04 27.88 -2.31
CA CYS A 86 0.41 26.55 -2.79
C CYS A 86 1.81 26.54 -3.43
N ALA A 87 2.16 27.59 -4.16
CA ALA A 87 3.43 27.72 -4.85
C ALA A 87 4.60 28.19 -3.97
N ALA A 88 4.32 28.84 -2.82
CA ALA A 88 5.34 29.46 -1.98
C ALA A 88 6.32 28.48 -1.29
N PRO A 89 5.90 27.29 -0.82
CA PRO A 89 6.80 26.34 -0.15
C PRO A 89 7.84 25.73 -1.09
N ASP A 90 9.00 25.38 -0.54
CA ASP A 90 10.01 24.59 -1.24
C ASP A 90 9.61 23.10 -1.19
N TRP A 91 9.13 22.58 -2.31
CA TRP A 91 8.67 21.20 -2.45
C TRP A 91 9.77 20.19 -2.88
N GLY A 92 11.04 20.62 -2.90
CA GLY A 92 12.15 19.87 -3.46
C GLY A 92 12.45 20.25 -4.91
N ARG A 93 13.63 19.86 -5.38
CA ARG A 93 14.14 20.28 -6.71
C ARG A 93 14.16 19.14 -7.72
N ASP A 94 14.17 17.92 -7.26
CA ASP A 94 14.17 16.73 -8.14
C ASP A 94 12.73 16.35 -8.49
N PRO A 95 12.31 16.50 -9.76
CA PRO A 95 10.96 16.11 -10.16
C PRO A 95 10.78 14.57 -10.19
N ARG A 96 11.88 13.80 -10.22
CA ARG A 96 11.88 12.32 -10.29
C ARG A 96 11.76 11.66 -8.92
N HIS A 97 12.18 12.34 -7.85
CA HIS A 97 12.18 11.75 -6.52
C HIS A 97 11.52 12.68 -5.50
N VAL A 98 10.77 12.07 -4.58
CA VAL A 98 10.15 12.76 -3.45
C VAL A 98 11.22 13.11 -2.42
N ASP A 99 11.26 14.37 -2.02
CA ASP A 99 11.98 14.84 -0.84
C ASP A 99 11.01 14.87 0.36
N TYR A 100 10.93 13.75 1.07
CA TYR A 100 10.00 13.62 2.20
C TYR A 100 10.27 14.62 3.32
N GLY A 101 11.53 15.04 3.52
CA GLY A 101 11.84 16.11 4.47
C GLY A 101 11.12 17.41 4.12
N LYS A 102 11.15 17.83 2.85
CA LYS A 102 10.44 19.02 2.37
C LYS A 102 8.92 18.86 2.43
N ILE A 103 8.42 17.68 2.12
CA ILE A 103 6.98 17.39 2.24
C ILE A 103 6.55 17.52 3.69
N TYR A 104 7.25 16.91 4.63
CA TYR A 104 6.92 16.96 6.05
C TYR A 104 6.93 18.39 6.58
N GLU A 105 7.98 19.18 6.30
CA GLU A 105 8.10 20.58 6.74
C GLU A 105 6.96 21.46 6.23
N ASN A 106 6.59 21.31 4.98
CA ASN A 106 5.77 22.28 4.27
C ASN A 106 4.29 21.89 4.16
N ARG A 107 3.99 20.58 4.00
CA ARG A 107 2.62 20.12 3.76
C ARG A 107 1.68 20.42 4.94
N PHE A 108 2.08 20.11 6.14
CA PHE A 108 1.25 20.36 7.33
C PHE A 108 1.07 21.85 7.59
N THR A 109 2.08 22.67 7.32
CA THR A 109 1.98 24.14 7.42
C THR A 109 0.94 24.68 6.43
N LEU A 110 0.94 24.19 5.19
CA LEU A 110 -0.03 24.57 4.17
C LEU A 110 -1.45 24.11 4.55
N LEU A 111 -1.60 22.84 4.93
CA LEU A 111 -2.88 22.26 5.32
C LEU A 111 -3.48 22.93 6.57
N HIS A 112 -2.65 23.43 7.47
CA HIS A 112 -3.13 24.17 8.64
C HIS A 112 -3.81 25.50 8.25
N LYS A 113 -3.37 26.16 7.18
CA LYS A 113 -4.07 27.34 6.65
C LYS A 113 -5.45 26.98 6.10
N ALA A 114 -5.53 25.83 5.37
CA ALA A 114 -6.80 25.32 4.88
C ALA A 114 -7.76 24.98 6.03
N TYR A 115 -7.25 24.33 7.08
CA TYR A 115 -8.03 24.02 8.29
C TYR A 115 -8.58 25.30 8.95
N LYS A 116 -7.77 26.31 9.15
CA LYS A 116 -8.20 27.58 9.79
C LYS A 116 -9.34 28.28 9.01
N ARG A 117 -9.39 28.10 7.70
CA ARG A 117 -10.44 28.70 6.85
C ARG A 117 -11.67 27.80 6.72
N GLY A 118 -11.45 26.49 6.74
CA GLY A 118 -12.48 25.49 6.41
C GLY A 118 -13.24 24.94 7.61
N TRP A 119 -12.64 24.87 8.79
CA TRP A 119 -13.20 24.15 9.92
C TRP A 119 -14.63 24.59 10.27
N GLU A 120 -14.87 25.89 10.45
CA GLU A 120 -16.20 26.43 10.75
C GLU A 120 -17.11 26.41 9.51
N ARG A 121 -16.55 26.66 8.32
CA ARG A 121 -17.28 26.64 7.06
C ARG A 121 -17.89 25.29 6.75
N ASP A 122 -17.12 24.23 6.96
CA ASP A 122 -17.46 22.85 6.59
C ASP A 122 -18.00 22.05 7.79
N ALA A 123 -18.35 22.71 8.91
CA ALA A 123 -18.64 22.08 10.20
C ALA A 123 -19.70 20.97 10.13
N GLU A 124 -20.79 21.17 9.36
CA GLU A 124 -21.83 20.17 9.17
C GLU A 124 -21.33 18.93 8.46
N ALA A 125 -20.58 19.12 7.36
CA ALA A 125 -20.02 18.00 6.59
C ALA A 125 -18.94 17.25 7.37
N VAL A 126 -18.12 17.97 8.13
CA VAL A 126 -17.12 17.36 9.03
C VAL A 126 -17.79 16.56 10.13
N ALA A 127 -18.88 17.05 10.71
CA ALA A 127 -19.62 16.32 11.74
C ALA A 127 -20.25 15.03 11.19
N ALA A 128 -20.84 15.08 10.00
CA ALA A 128 -21.37 13.88 9.33
C ALA A 128 -20.25 12.87 9.03
N PHE A 129 -19.12 13.32 8.46
CA PHE A 129 -17.95 12.48 8.23
C PHE A 129 -17.41 11.84 9.52
N ALA A 130 -17.33 12.61 10.60
CA ALA A 130 -16.86 12.12 11.89
C ALA A 130 -17.83 11.07 12.48
N GLN A 131 -19.13 11.24 12.29
CA GLN A 131 -20.15 10.25 12.70
C GLN A 131 -20.00 8.93 11.92
N ASP A 132 -19.82 9.00 10.59
CA ASP A 132 -19.64 7.83 9.73
C ASP A 132 -18.34 7.06 10.03
N ASN A 133 -17.36 7.74 10.61
CA ASN A 133 -16.04 7.22 10.96
C ASN A 133 -15.78 7.17 12.47
N ALA A 134 -16.83 7.20 13.29
CA ALA A 134 -16.74 7.28 14.76
C ALA A 134 -15.95 6.12 15.42
N ARG A 135 -15.77 5.00 14.71
CA ARG A 135 -15.07 3.83 15.23
C ARG A 135 -13.56 3.95 15.28
N TRP A 136 -12.96 4.79 14.44
CA TRP A 136 -11.50 4.91 14.33
C TRP A 136 -11.01 6.36 14.41
N LEU A 137 -11.77 7.30 13.84
CA LEU A 137 -11.33 8.69 13.65
C LEU A 137 -11.03 9.42 14.97
N PRO A 138 -11.82 9.28 16.05
CA PRO A 138 -11.53 9.93 17.32
C PRO A 138 -10.19 9.47 17.92
N ASP A 139 -9.90 8.17 17.88
CA ASP A 139 -8.65 7.62 18.40
C ASP A 139 -7.46 8.03 17.53
N TYR A 140 -7.59 7.98 16.20
CA TYR A 140 -6.57 8.45 15.28
C TYR A 140 -6.25 9.94 15.47
N ALA A 141 -7.28 10.78 15.54
CA ALA A 141 -7.07 12.23 15.67
C ALA A 141 -6.41 12.58 17.00
N LEU A 142 -6.82 11.93 18.11
CA LEU A 142 -6.19 12.10 19.40
C LEU A 142 -4.75 11.57 19.39
N TYR A 143 -4.51 10.39 18.83
CA TYR A 143 -3.19 9.80 18.67
C TYR A 143 -2.23 10.75 17.96
N MET A 144 -2.63 11.28 16.79
CA MET A 144 -1.80 12.22 16.02
C MET A 144 -1.59 13.56 16.73
N ALA A 145 -2.59 14.05 17.46
CA ALA A 145 -2.46 15.25 18.29
C ALA A 145 -1.45 15.03 19.42
N CYS A 146 -1.48 13.88 20.09
CA CYS A 146 -0.51 13.50 21.11
C CYS A 146 0.89 13.32 20.50
N LYS A 147 1.03 12.66 19.36
CA LYS A 147 2.33 12.54 18.66
C LYS A 147 2.94 13.91 18.39
N ARG A 148 2.14 14.84 17.84
CA ARG A 148 2.59 16.22 17.61
C ARG A 148 3.01 16.92 18.89
N HIS A 149 2.23 16.80 19.95
CA HIS A 149 2.49 17.36 21.27
C HIS A 149 3.80 16.85 21.88
N PHE A 150 4.09 15.55 21.72
CA PHE A 150 5.31 14.91 22.23
C PHE A 150 6.46 14.87 21.19
N GLY A 151 6.45 15.73 20.17
CA GLY A 151 7.53 15.87 19.20
C GLY A 151 7.69 14.67 18.27
N MET A 152 6.59 14.06 17.87
CA MET A 152 6.50 12.90 16.98
C MET A 152 7.14 11.61 17.53
N LYS A 153 7.41 11.53 18.83
CA LYS A 153 7.90 10.30 19.48
C LYS A 153 6.86 9.18 19.34
N SER A 154 7.35 7.93 19.34
CA SER A 154 6.47 6.77 19.47
C SER A 154 5.59 6.89 20.72
N TRP A 155 4.35 6.40 20.65
CA TRP A 155 3.45 6.39 21.81
C TRP A 155 4.04 5.58 22.96
N THR A 156 4.90 4.61 22.71
CA THR A 156 5.61 3.83 23.73
C THR A 156 6.59 4.67 24.55
N GLU A 157 6.98 5.83 24.05
CA GLU A 157 7.91 6.78 24.68
C GLU A 157 7.23 8.02 25.27
N TRP A 158 5.87 8.08 25.24
CA TRP A 158 5.16 9.21 25.83
C TRP A 158 5.35 9.25 27.35
N PRO A 159 5.60 10.44 27.93
CA PRO A 159 5.97 10.58 29.33
C PRO A 159 4.81 10.40 30.32
N ASP A 160 3.55 10.46 29.86
CA ASP A 160 2.37 10.25 30.68
C ASP A 160 1.94 8.77 30.55
N ASP A 161 2.27 7.95 31.54
CA ASP A 161 1.94 6.53 31.55
C ASP A 161 0.43 6.26 31.54
N ASP A 162 -0.37 7.14 32.13
CA ASP A 162 -1.80 6.96 32.16
C ASP A 162 -2.40 7.15 30.76
N LEU A 163 -1.86 8.09 29.97
CA LEU A 163 -2.21 8.27 28.57
C LEU A 163 -1.69 7.10 27.70
N ARG A 164 -0.41 6.76 27.87
CA ARG A 164 0.24 5.68 27.13
C ARG A 164 -0.50 4.36 27.26
N LEU A 165 -0.91 4.03 28.49
CA LEU A 165 -1.66 2.81 28.81
C LEU A 165 -3.18 2.96 28.65
N ARG A 166 -3.68 4.12 28.24
CA ARG A 166 -5.12 4.41 28.12
C ARG A 166 -5.93 3.99 29.36
N LYS A 167 -5.42 4.25 30.55
CA LYS A 167 -5.95 3.69 31.80
C LYS A 167 -7.43 3.95 32.06
N ASN A 168 -7.94 5.11 31.62
CA ASN A 168 -9.36 5.45 31.75
C ASN A 168 -9.74 6.61 30.82
N GLU A 169 -11.03 6.80 30.62
CA GLU A 169 -11.59 7.82 29.74
C GLU A 169 -11.25 9.25 30.21
N ALA A 170 -11.14 9.49 31.52
CA ALA A 170 -10.81 10.83 32.02
C ALA A 170 -9.43 11.32 31.58
N VAL A 171 -8.46 10.43 31.40
CA VAL A 171 -7.15 10.78 30.84
C VAL A 171 -7.27 11.14 29.37
N LEU A 172 -8.03 10.39 28.61
CA LEU A 172 -8.26 10.69 27.18
C LEU A 172 -8.99 12.03 27.01
N ASP A 173 -10.00 12.30 27.81
CA ASP A 173 -10.72 13.58 27.80
C ASP A 173 -9.88 14.77 28.21
N LYS A 174 -8.96 14.58 29.18
CA LYS A 174 -7.93 15.59 29.51
C LYS A 174 -7.14 15.98 28.27
N TYR A 175 -6.64 15.00 27.51
CA TYR A 175 -5.82 15.28 26.33
C TYR A 175 -6.66 15.75 25.13
N ARG A 176 -7.89 15.26 24.94
CA ARG A 176 -8.84 15.82 23.95
C ARG A 176 -9.10 17.30 24.20
N THR A 177 -9.23 17.69 25.48
CA THR A 177 -9.43 19.09 25.85
C THR A 177 -8.17 19.92 25.66
N LEU A 178 -7.03 19.42 26.15
CA LEU A 178 -5.72 20.09 26.04
C LEU A 178 -5.30 20.32 24.59
N LEU A 179 -5.51 19.32 23.73
CA LEU A 179 -5.06 19.30 22.35
C LEU A 179 -6.21 19.51 21.35
N ARG A 180 -7.28 20.16 21.76
CA ARG A 180 -8.52 20.30 20.99
C ARG A 180 -8.28 20.78 19.56
N GLU A 181 -7.43 21.78 19.37
CA GLU A 181 -7.14 22.34 18.05
C GLU A 181 -6.43 21.30 17.16
N ASP A 182 -5.47 20.56 17.68
CA ASP A 182 -4.77 19.52 16.94
C ASP A 182 -5.70 18.33 16.61
N VAL A 183 -6.56 17.92 17.54
CA VAL A 183 -7.58 16.89 17.29
C VAL A 183 -8.52 17.31 16.15
N GLN A 184 -9.00 18.55 16.18
CA GLN A 184 -9.82 19.11 15.11
C GLN A 184 -9.05 19.17 13.77
N PHE A 185 -7.80 19.57 13.81
CA PHE A 185 -6.94 19.61 12.64
C PHE A 185 -6.79 18.25 11.97
N PHE A 186 -6.40 17.21 12.72
CA PHE A 186 -6.27 15.88 12.15
C PHE A 186 -7.60 15.27 11.71
N THR A 187 -8.70 15.57 12.38
CA THR A 187 -10.05 15.22 11.93
C THR A 187 -10.36 15.87 10.58
N TYR A 188 -10.06 17.16 10.44
CA TYR A 188 -10.31 17.90 9.20
C TYR A 188 -9.44 17.41 8.04
N LEU A 189 -8.18 17.02 8.29
CA LEU A 189 -7.34 16.42 7.26
C LEU A 189 -7.94 15.12 6.71
N GLN A 190 -8.50 14.29 7.57
CA GLN A 190 -9.16 13.07 7.11
C GLN A 190 -10.43 13.39 6.30
N PHE A 191 -11.23 14.34 6.73
CA PHE A 191 -12.37 14.82 5.95
C PHE A 191 -11.94 15.31 4.55
N LEU A 192 -10.88 16.11 4.43
CA LEU A 192 -10.36 16.59 3.14
C LEU A 192 -9.86 15.44 2.27
N PHE A 193 -9.10 14.51 2.85
CA PHE A 193 -8.58 13.34 2.13
C PHE A 193 -9.74 12.50 1.56
N PHE A 194 -10.68 12.09 2.40
CA PHE A 194 -11.78 11.23 1.97
C PHE A 194 -12.71 11.91 0.97
N ARG A 195 -12.91 13.23 1.09
CA ARG A 195 -13.67 14.00 0.10
C ARG A 195 -13.01 13.95 -1.28
N GLN A 196 -11.70 14.19 -1.36
CA GLN A 196 -10.96 14.14 -2.62
C GLN A 196 -10.82 12.69 -3.14
N TRP A 197 -10.57 11.74 -2.25
CA TRP A 197 -10.48 10.33 -2.62
C TRP A 197 -11.79 9.79 -3.20
N THR A 198 -12.91 10.07 -2.55
CA THR A 198 -14.23 9.62 -3.04
C THR A 198 -14.51 10.19 -4.43
N ALA A 199 -14.23 11.47 -4.65
CA ALA A 199 -14.41 12.09 -5.96
C ALA A 199 -13.53 11.44 -7.04
N LEU A 200 -12.25 11.17 -6.73
CA LEU A 200 -11.34 10.48 -7.64
C LEU A 200 -11.80 9.04 -7.92
N ARG A 201 -12.15 8.27 -6.87
CA ARG A 201 -12.63 6.89 -7.02
C ARG A 201 -13.86 6.80 -7.90
N ASP A 202 -14.83 7.70 -7.68
CA ASP A 202 -16.04 7.75 -8.48
C ASP A 202 -15.73 8.08 -9.95
N TYR A 203 -14.76 8.96 -10.21
CA TYR A 203 -14.28 9.24 -11.56
C TYR A 203 -13.60 8.01 -12.20
N VAL A 204 -12.71 7.33 -11.47
CA VAL A 204 -12.07 6.09 -11.94
C VAL A 204 -13.11 5.04 -12.33
N HIS A 205 -14.16 4.88 -11.52
CA HIS A 205 -15.28 3.98 -11.81
C HIS A 205 -16.07 4.41 -13.08
N GLN A 206 -16.26 5.71 -13.29
CA GLN A 206 -16.89 6.23 -14.52
C GLN A 206 -16.07 5.92 -15.78
N GLN A 207 -14.74 5.79 -15.65
CA GLN A 207 -13.88 5.31 -16.74
C GLN A 207 -13.96 3.78 -16.95
N GLY A 208 -14.72 3.05 -16.13
CA GLY A 208 -14.83 1.58 -16.19
C GLY A 208 -13.66 0.86 -15.55
N ILE A 209 -12.88 1.55 -14.71
CA ILE A 209 -11.67 1.03 -14.05
C ILE A 209 -11.97 0.72 -12.59
N ARG A 210 -11.42 -0.38 -12.09
CA ARG A 210 -11.49 -0.80 -10.69
C ARG A 210 -10.14 -0.58 -10.01
N ILE A 211 -10.17 -0.35 -8.70
CA ILE A 211 -8.98 -0.07 -7.92
C ILE A 211 -8.59 -1.31 -7.12
N ILE A 212 -7.33 -1.75 -7.29
CA ILE A 212 -6.70 -2.75 -6.44
C ILE A 212 -5.89 -2.01 -5.39
N GLY A 213 -6.28 -2.17 -4.12
CA GLY A 213 -5.50 -1.66 -2.99
C GLY A 213 -4.62 -2.72 -2.38
N ASP A 214 -3.55 -2.29 -1.74
CA ASP A 214 -2.61 -3.14 -1.03
C ASP A 214 -2.83 -3.01 0.47
N LEU A 215 -2.97 -4.14 1.16
CA LEU A 215 -3.23 -4.21 2.59
C LEU A 215 -2.10 -4.98 3.28
N PRO A 216 -1.17 -4.31 3.97
CA PRO A 216 -0.17 -4.99 4.77
C PRO A 216 -0.82 -5.88 5.81
N ILE A 217 -0.37 -7.13 5.96
CA ILE A 217 -0.95 -8.04 6.97
C ILE A 217 -0.81 -7.45 8.37
N TYR A 218 0.34 -6.88 8.70
CA TYR A 218 0.61 -6.28 10.01
C TYR A 218 0.36 -4.77 10.00
N VAL A 219 0.22 -4.21 11.20
CA VAL A 219 0.21 -2.76 11.44
C VAL A 219 1.49 -2.35 12.15
N ALA A 220 1.86 -1.07 12.07
CA ALA A 220 3.04 -0.58 12.76
C ALA A 220 2.80 -0.57 14.28
N MET A 221 3.85 -0.86 15.07
CA MET A 221 3.78 -0.72 16.54
C MET A 221 3.43 0.72 16.93
N ASP A 222 4.05 1.68 16.26
CA ASP A 222 3.75 3.11 16.44
C ASP A 222 2.56 3.52 15.56
N SER A 223 1.38 3.04 15.93
CA SER A 223 0.11 3.34 15.24
C SER A 223 -1.03 3.58 16.23
N ALA A 224 -2.05 4.29 15.76
CA ALA A 224 -3.30 4.47 16.49
C ALA A 224 -4.00 3.13 16.77
N ASP A 225 -3.85 2.18 15.85
CA ASP A 225 -4.49 0.86 15.96
C ASP A 225 -3.97 0.06 17.16
N VAL A 226 -2.64 -0.01 17.33
CA VAL A 226 -2.03 -0.71 18.46
C VAL A 226 -2.26 0.05 19.76
N TRP A 227 -2.14 1.38 19.74
CA TRP A 227 -2.40 2.20 20.94
C TRP A 227 -3.85 2.13 21.39
N ALA A 228 -4.81 2.09 20.46
CA ALA A 228 -6.25 2.06 20.79
C ALA A 228 -6.73 0.68 21.24
N GLU A 229 -6.23 -0.39 20.65
CA GLU A 229 -6.71 -1.76 20.87
C GLU A 229 -5.57 -2.75 21.15
N PRO A 230 -4.69 -2.48 22.15
CA PRO A 230 -3.48 -3.27 22.42
C PRO A 230 -3.77 -4.75 22.78
N GLN A 231 -5.00 -5.05 23.26
CA GLN A 231 -5.43 -6.42 23.60
C GLN A 231 -5.43 -7.39 22.42
N PHE A 232 -5.40 -6.90 21.18
CA PHE A 232 -5.34 -7.74 19.98
C PHE A 232 -3.94 -8.06 19.50
N PHE A 233 -2.92 -7.64 20.27
CA PHE A 233 -1.52 -7.84 19.91
C PHE A 233 -0.76 -8.57 21.03
N GLN A 234 0.29 -9.31 20.66
CA GLN A 234 1.13 -10.06 21.60
C GLN A 234 2.06 -9.11 22.36
N LEU A 235 1.49 -8.33 23.28
CA LEU A 235 2.20 -7.40 24.15
C LEU A 235 2.25 -7.95 25.59
N ASP A 236 3.22 -7.50 26.38
CA ASP A 236 3.23 -7.72 27.82
C ASP A 236 2.43 -6.66 28.59
N ASP A 237 2.47 -6.70 29.90
CA ASP A 237 1.71 -5.78 30.76
C ASP A 237 2.19 -4.32 30.66
N ASP A 238 3.42 -4.10 30.20
CA ASP A 238 4.00 -2.79 29.93
C ASP A 238 3.80 -2.33 28.49
N LEU A 239 3.03 -3.11 27.70
CA LEU A 239 2.74 -2.93 26.27
C LEU A 239 4.01 -3.03 25.39
N VAL A 240 5.00 -3.81 25.81
CA VAL A 240 6.18 -4.15 25.01
C VAL A 240 5.88 -5.42 24.19
N PRO A 241 6.23 -5.48 22.91
CA PRO A 241 6.04 -6.70 22.11
C PRO A 241 6.78 -7.90 22.72
N LYS A 242 6.10 -9.04 22.87
CA LYS A 242 6.73 -10.31 23.25
C LYS A 242 7.59 -10.87 22.12
N ALA A 243 7.10 -10.69 20.90
CA ALA A 243 7.78 -11.03 19.65
C ALA A 243 7.26 -10.10 18.54
N VAL A 244 8.03 -10.00 17.46
CA VAL A 244 7.73 -9.16 16.30
C VAL A 244 7.75 -9.98 15.01
N ALA A 245 7.11 -9.45 13.98
CA ALA A 245 7.04 -10.06 12.68
C ALA A 245 8.36 -9.94 11.91
N GLY A 246 8.61 -10.93 11.07
CA GLY A 246 9.72 -10.96 10.14
C GLY A 246 9.61 -12.16 9.20
N VAL A 247 10.68 -12.41 8.46
CA VAL A 247 10.87 -13.63 7.66
C VAL A 247 12.23 -14.24 7.96
N PRO A 248 12.36 -15.57 7.91
CA PRO A 248 13.63 -16.24 8.21
C PRO A 248 14.70 -15.90 7.16
N PRO A 249 15.98 -16.18 7.45
CA PRO A 249 17.03 -16.19 6.47
C PRO A 249 16.68 -17.03 5.23
N ASP A 250 16.99 -16.49 4.07
CA ASP A 250 16.82 -17.14 2.77
C ASP A 250 18.04 -16.92 1.87
N TYR A 251 17.93 -17.28 0.59
CA TYR A 251 19.02 -17.08 -0.38
C TYR A 251 19.28 -15.59 -0.70
N PHE A 252 18.32 -14.72 -0.44
CA PHE A 252 18.42 -13.28 -0.72
C PHE A 252 18.93 -12.48 0.49
N THR A 253 18.60 -12.95 1.71
CA THR A 253 18.94 -12.26 2.96
C THR A 253 19.47 -13.25 3.99
N ALA A 254 20.79 -13.25 4.22
CA ALA A 254 21.44 -14.12 5.20
C ALA A 254 21.00 -13.89 6.66
N ASP A 255 20.42 -12.72 6.95
CA ASP A 255 19.93 -12.32 8.28
C ASP A 255 18.39 -12.41 8.40
N GLY A 256 17.70 -12.76 7.30
CA GLY A 256 16.27 -12.63 7.16
C GLY A 256 15.84 -11.17 7.13
N GLN A 257 14.54 -10.91 7.23
CA GLN A 257 14.01 -9.55 7.33
C GLN A 257 13.31 -9.39 8.68
N LEU A 258 13.77 -8.44 9.48
CA LEU A 258 13.14 -8.07 10.75
C LEU A 258 12.24 -6.86 10.51
N TRP A 259 10.93 -7.08 10.45
CA TRP A 259 9.98 -6.00 10.15
C TRP A 259 9.60 -5.17 11.38
N GLY A 260 9.65 -5.76 12.57
CA GLY A 260 9.39 -5.06 13.83
C GLY A 260 7.93 -4.80 14.16
N ASN A 261 7.00 -5.21 13.30
CA ASN A 261 5.56 -5.10 13.56
C ASN A 261 5.15 -6.02 14.71
N PRO A 262 4.24 -5.60 15.61
CA PRO A 262 3.70 -6.46 16.66
C PRO A 262 2.90 -7.60 16.04
N LEU A 263 2.97 -8.77 16.64
CA LEU A 263 2.19 -9.94 16.22
C LEU A 263 0.78 -9.88 16.79
N TYR A 264 -0.19 -10.38 16.04
CA TYR A 264 -1.57 -10.49 16.51
C TYR A 264 -1.72 -11.56 17.59
N ASP A 265 -2.53 -11.29 18.61
CA ASP A 265 -3.07 -12.29 19.50
C ASP A 265 -4.28 -12.94 18.83
N TRP A 266 -4.03 -14.02 18.10
CA TRP A 266 -5.07 -14.70 17.32
C TRP A 266 -6.14 -15.35 18.19
N ASP A 267 -5.85 -15.66 19.46
CA ASP A 267 -6.82 -16.22 20.38
C ASP A 267 -7.78 -15.12 20.84
N ALA A 268 -7.26 -13.97 21.25
CA ALA A 268 -8.06 -12.79 21.57
C ALA A 268 -8.92 -12.33 20.36
N MET A 269 -8.35 -12.35 19.15
CA MET A 269 -9.11 -12.02 17.93
C MET A 269 -10.20 -13.06 17.61
N ARG A 270 -9.96 -14.32 17.87
CA ARG A 270 -10.97 -15.41 17.70
C ARG A 270 -12.10 -15.23 18.68
N ASP A 271 -11.81 -14.90 19.95
CA ASP A 271 -12.78 -14.64 20.99
C ASP A 271 -13.67 -13.40 20.66
N ASP A 272 -13.09 -12.38 19.98
CA ASP A 272 -13.82 -11.23 19.40
C ASP A 272 -14.56 -11.59 18.09
N GLY A 273 -14.54 -12.83 17.65
CA GLY A 273 -15.14 -13.26 16.37
C GLY A 273 -14.44 -12.65 15.15
N PHE A 274 -13.18 -12.28 15.28
CA PHE A 274 -12.37 -11.54 14.29
C PHE A 274 -12.91 -10.15 13.95
N GLY A 275 -13.66 -9.53 14.87
CA GLY A 275 -14.27 -8.22 14.66
C GLY A 275 -13.27 -7.13 14.27
N TRP A 276 -12.05 -7.17 14.81
CA TRP A 276 -10.97 -6.26 14.43
C TRP A 276 -10.62 -6.37 12.93
N TRP A 277 -10.47 -7.59 12.41
CA TRP A 277 -10.18 -7.83 10.99
C TRP A 277 -11.36 -7.48 10.09
N ILE A 278 -12.59 -7.79 10.53
CA ILE A 278 -13.82 -7.39 9.82
C ILE A 278 -13.88 -5.87 9.67
N ARG A 279 -13.61 -5.11 10.74
CA ARG A 279 -13.56 -3.65 10.68
C ARG A 279 -12.48 -3.13 9.74
N ARG A 280 -11.29 -3.76 9.75
CA ARG A 280 -10.18 -3.40 8.88
C ARG A 280 -10.52 -3.61 7.41
N ILE A 281 -11.10 -4.74 7.05
CA ILE A 281 -11.53 -5.03 5.68
C ILE A 281 -12.69 -4.12 5.26
N ASP A 282 -13.65 -3.82 6.14
CA ASP A 282 -14.71 -2.84 5.87
C ASP A 282 -14.14 -1.45 5.53
N GLY A 283 -13.13 -1.02 6.30
CA GLY A 283 -12.41 0.23 6.02
C GLY A 283 -11.69 0.23 4.68
N ALA A 284 -10.96 -0.86 4.37
CA ALA A 284 -10.26 -1.01 3.10
C ALA A 284 -11.23 -1.11 1.90
N GLY A 285 -12.38 -1.78 2.05
CA GLY A 285 -13.43 -1.87 1.03
C GLY A 285 -14.09 -0.54 0.69
N LYS A 286 -14.00 0.47 1.57
CA LYS A 286 -14.40 1.85 1.25
C LYS A 286 -13.41 2.58 0.33
N LEU A 287 -12.17 2.13 0.33
CA LEU A 287 -11.12 2.69 -0.50
C LEU A 287 -10.98 1.93 -1.82
N TYR A 288 -11.06 0.61 -1.81
CA TYR A 288 -10.66 -0.28 -2.90
C TYR A 288 -11.78 -1.23 -3.32
N ASP A 289 -11.73 -1.68 -4.58
CA ASP A 289 -12.66 -2.68 -5.13
C ASP A 289 -12.13 -4.11 -4.99
N VAL A 290 -10.80 -4.24 -4.98
CA VAL A 290 -10.07 -5.48 -4.79
C VAL A 290 -8.98 -5.23 -3.76
N ILE A 291 -8.82 -6.14 -2.81
CA ILE A 291 -7.80 -6.02 -1.76
C ILE A 291 -6.73 -7.08 -1.98
N ARG A 292 -5.49 -6.64 -2.26
CA ARG A 292 -4.32 -7.50 -2.20
C ARG A 292 -3.89 -7.61 -0.74
N ILE A 293 -3.95 -8.82 -0.19
CA ILE A 293 -3.42 -9.10 1.15
C ILE A 293 -1.92 -9.36 1.00
N ASP A 294 -1.14 -8.41 1.45
CA ASP A 294 0.31 -8.53 1.51
C ASP A 294 0.73 -9.55 2.57
N HIS A 295 1.70 -10.40 2.25
CA HIS A 295 2.16 -11.51 3.09
C HIS A 295 1.04 -12.45 3.56
N PHE A 296 0.17 -12.90 2.64
CA PHE A 296 -0.93 -13.84 2.90
C PHE A 296 -0.50 -15.09 3.67
N ARG A 297 0.75 -15.54 3.47
CA ARG A 297 1.36 -16.63 4.21
C ARG A 297 1.15 -16.52 5.72
N GLY A 298 1.19 -15.30 6.27
CA GLY A 298 1.04 -15.03 7.70
C GLY A 298 -0.28 -15.52 8.29
N PHE A 299 -1.29 -15.78 7.47
CA PHE A 299 -2.53 -16.42 7.91
C PHE A 299 -2.39 -17.94 8.07
N ALA A 300 -1.50 -18.59 7.34
CA ALA A 300 -1.20 -20.02 7.52
C ALA A 300 -0.19 -20.23 8.66
N ASN A 301 0.94 -19.59 8.55
CA ASN A 301 1.99 -19.55 9.56
C ASN A 301 2.85 -18.31 9.41
N TYR A 302 3.34 -17.78 10.52
CA TYR A 302 4.14 -16.57 10.56
C TYR A 302 5.43 -16.78 11.34
N TRP A 303 6.47 -16.02 10.96
CA TRP A 303 7.78 -16.05 11.61
C TRP A 303 7.81 -15.06 12.77
N ALA A 304 7.86 -15.58 13.99
CA ALA A 304 7.87 -14.79 15.22
C ALA A 304 9.31 -14.67 15.74
N VAL A 305 9.82 -13.46 15.76
CA VAL A 305 11.16 -13.14 16.25
C VAL A 305 11.03 -12.54 17.66
N PRO A 306 11.72 -13.08 18.70
CA PRO A 306 11.69 -12.49 20.04
C PRO A 306 12.06 -11.00 19.98
N TYR A 307 11.33 -10.15 20.70
CA TYR A 307 11.57 -8.71 20.70
C TYR A 307 13.01 -8.39 21.16
N GLY A 308 13.61 -7.37 20.56
CA GLY A 308 14.98 -6.94 20.86
C GLY A 308 16.08 -7.74 20.14
N GLN A 309 15.77 -8.71 19.30
CA GLN A 309 16.76 -9.36 18.44
C GLN A 309 17.24 -8.41 17.34
N PRO A 310 18.54 -8.43 16.98
CA PRO A 310 19.09 -7.55 15.95
C PRO A 310 18.78 -8.03 14.52
N THR A 311 18.42 -9.29 14.35
CA THR A 311 18.11 -9.93 13.05
C THR A 311 16.94 -10.90 13.18
N ALA A 312 16.43 -11.39 12.08
CA ALA A 312 15.34 -12.37 12.06
C ALA A 312 15.80 -13.83 12.24
N LYS A 313 17.10 -14.10 12.47
CA LYS A 313 17.64 -15.48 12.56
C LYS A 313 17.03 -16.34 13.66
N ASN A 314 16.77 -15.75 14.80
CA ASN A 314 16.34 -16.48 16.01
C ASN A 314 14.82 -16.52 16.17
N GLY A 315 14.09 -16.56 15.06
CA GLY A 315 12.64 -16.69 15.08
C GLY A 315 12.16 -18.16 15.13
N ARG A 316 10.84 -18.30 15.12
CA ARG A 316 10.16 -19.61 15.01
C ARG A 316 8.86 -19.47 14.22
N TRP A 317 8.49 -20.51 13.51
CA TRP A 317 7.19 -20.61 12.87
C TRP A 317 6.08 -20.86 13.89
N ILE A 318 5.01 -20.07 13.79
CA ILE A 318 3.81 -20.20 14.61
C ILE A 318 2.61 -20.27 13.66
N ALA A 319 1.64 -21.13 13.99
CA ALA A 319 0.41 -21.26 13.20
C ALA A 319 -0.40 -19.96 13.26
N GLY A 320 -0.91 -19.52 12.10
CA GLY A 320 -1.83 -18.41 11.97
C GLY A 320 -3.29 -18.81 12.20
N PRO A 321 -4.25 -17.90 11.94
CA PRO A 321 -5.68 -18.15 12.14
C PRO A 321 -6.27 -19.11 11.10
N GLY A 322 -5.61 -19.31 9.96
CA GLY A 322 -6.05 -20.20 8.90
C GLY A 322 -7.41 -19.88 8.32
N MET A 323 -8.18 -20.92 8.01
CA MET A 323 -9.53 -20.78 7.45
C MET A 323 -10.53 -20.11 8.40
N ASP A 324 -10.31 -20.17 9.72
CA ASP A 324 -11.22 -19.51 10.69
C ASP A 324 -11.42 -18.02 10.37
N LEU A 325 -10.33 -17.30 10.05
CA LEU A 325 -10.40 -15.91 9.63
C LEU A 325 -10.95 -15.75 8.20
N ILE A 326 -10.46 -16.55 7.26
CA ILE A 326 -10.83 -16.43 5.84
C ILE A 326 -12.31 -16.67 5.62
N GLU A 327 -12.89 -17.68 6.26
CA GLU A 327 -14.33 -17.95 6.20
C GLU A 327 -15.16 -16.79 6.74
N ARG A 328 -14.70 -16.14 7.82
CA ARG A 328 -15.33 -14.92 8.32
C ARG A 328 -15.28 -13.77 7.31
N LEU A 329 -14.11 -13.52 6.72
CA LEU A 329 -13.97 -12.47 5.71
C LEU A 329 -14.81 -12.73 4.47
N ASN A 330 -14.78 -13.95 3.93
CA ASN A 330 -15.61 -14.35 2.79
C ASN A 330 -17.11 -14.24 3.10
N GLY A 331 -17.52 -14.59 4.33
CA GLY A 331 -18.91 -14.49 4.77
C GLY A 331 -19.40 -13.06 4.95
N TRP A 332 -18.58 -12.17 5.49
CA TRP A 332 -18.94 -10.77 5.69
C TRP A 332 -18.87 -9.93 4.42
N PHE A 333 -17.95 -10.27 3.50
CA PHE A 333 -17.67 -9.49 2.30
C PHE A 333 -17.79 -10.31 1.01
N PRO A 334 -18.97 -10.93 0.73
CA PRO A 334 -19.13 -11.82 -0.42
C PRO A 334 -19.03 -11.10 -1.79
N GLN A 335 -19.06 -9.76 -1.79
CA GLN A 335 -18.92 -8.93 -3.01
C GLN A 335 -17.51 -8.35 -3.18
N LEU A 336 -16.65 -8.47 -2.16
CA LEU A 336 -15.29 -7.96 -2.20
C LEU A 336 -14.37 -9.03 -2.78
N GLU A 337 -13.51 -8.64 -3.71
CA GLU A 337 -12.53 -9.53 -4.29
C GLU A 337 -11.18 -9.38 -3.54
N PHE A 338 -10.47 -10.49 -3.37
CA PHE A 338 -9.17 -10.53 -2.73
C PHE A 338 -8.12 -11.10 -3.68
N ILE A 339 -6.87 -10.69 -3.48
CA ILE A 339 -5.67 -11.27 -4.08
C ILE A 339 -4.76 -11.68 -2.91
N ALA A 340 -4.30 -12.92 -2.91
CA ALA A 340 -3.35 -13.39 -1.91
C ALA A 340 -1.92 -13.21 -2.43
N GLU A 341 -1.10 -12.44 -1.70
CA GLU A 341 0.33 -12.42 -1.94
C GLU A 341 0.94 -13.68 -1.29
N ASP A 342 1.16 -14.71 -2.11
CA ASP A 342 1.69 -16.02 -1.74
C ASP A 342 3.16 -16.22 -2.18
N LEU A 343 3.88 -15.11 -2.35
CA LEU A 343 5.29 -15.13 -2.77
C LEU A 343 6.20 -15.66 -1.65
N GLY A 344 7.40 -16.08 -2.04
CA GLY A 344 8.38 -16.65 -1.14
C GLY A 344 8.36 -18.19 -1.14
N TYR A 345 8.83 -18.80 -0.04
CA TYR A 345 9.02 -20.27 0.01
C TYR A 345 7.68 -21.00 0.12
N PRO A 346 7.27 -21.77 -0.89
CA PRO A 346 6.01 -22.48 -0.86
C PRO A 346 6.05 -23.62 0.18
N THR A 347 5.02 -23.69 1.04
CA THR A 347 4.81 -24.83 1.93
C THR A 347 3.44 -25.46 1.67
N PRO A 348 3.26 -26.76 1.98
CA PRO A 348 1.97 -27.41 1.79
C PRO A 348 0.80 -26.69 2.48
N GLU A 349 1.03 -26.15 3.68
CA GLU A 349 0.03 -25.44 4.48
C GLU A 349 -0.43 -24.15 3.80
N VAL A 350 0.52 -23.35 3.27
CA VAL A 350 0.20 -22.12 2.55
C VAL A 350 -0.55 -22.43 1.26
N ALA A 351 -0.08 -23.44 0.50
CA ALA A 351 -0.75 -23.87 -0.73
C ALA A 351 -2.16 -24.44 -0.47
N GLN A 352 -2.37 -25.13 0.65
CA GLN A 352 -3.68 -25.61 1.05
C GLN A 352 -4.60 -24.44 1.42
N LEU A 353 -4.12 -23.51 2.27
CA LEU A 353 -4.90 -22.34 2.68
C LEU A 353 -5.30 -21.48 1.47
N LEU A 354 -4.39 -21.28 0.51
CA LEU A 354 -4.68 -20.56 -0.72
C LEU A 354 -5.80 -21.21 -1.53
N ARG A 355 -5.72 -22.56 -1.72
CA ARG A 355 -6.79 -23.29 -2.44
C ARG A 355 -8.14 -23.20 -1.73
N GLU A 356 -8.16 -23.35 -0.40
CA GLU A 356 -9.37 -23.35 0.41
C GLU A 356 -9.98 -21.94 0.53
N SER A 357 -9.15 -20.90 0.51
CA SER A 357 -9.61 -19.49 0.54
C SER A 357 -10.48 -19.11 -0.66
N GLY A 358 -10.22 -19.74 -1.81
CA GLY A 358 -10.81 -19.34 -3.08
C GLY A 358 -10.23 -18.03 -3.64
N TRP A 359 -9.14 -17.51 -3.06
CA TRP A 359 -8.48 -16.30 -3.54
C TRP A 359 -7.38 -16.63 -4.57
N PRO A 360 -7.21 -15.84 -5.64
CA PRO A 360 -6.11 -16.04 -6.57
C PRO A 360 -4.78 -15.65 -5.91
N GLY A 361 -3.75 -16.50 -6.13
CA GLY A 361 -2.37 -16.19 -5.79
C GLY A 361 -1.65 -15.42 -6.88
N MET A 362 -0.41 -15.04 -6.63
CA MET A 362 0.41 -14.22 -7.51
C MET A 362 1.46 -15.04 -8.26
N LYS A 363 1.76 -14.61 -9.49
CA LYS A 363 2.84 -15.12 -10.33
C LYS A 363 3.67 -13.95 -10.83
N VAL A 364 4.97 -13.92 -10.49
CA VAL A 364 5.89 -12.86 -10.86
C VAL A 364 6.86 -13.36 -11.92
N LEU A 365 6.88 -12.70 -13.09
CA LEU A 365 7.69 -13.13 -14.23
C LEU A 365 9.20 -13.01 -13.96
N GLU A 366 9.64 -12.03 -13.18
CA GLU A 366 11.06 -11.95 -12.79
C GLU A 366 11.55 -13.18 -12.03
N PHE A 367 10.67 -13.87 -11.30
CA PHE A 367 11.01 -15.13 -10.60
C PHE A 367 10.93 -16.35 -11.52
N ALA A 368 10.24 -16.24 -12.66
CA ALA A 368 10.00 -17.36 -13.57
C ALA A 368 11.27 -17.90 -14.24
N PHE A 369 12.30 -17.05 -14.37
CA PHE A 369 13.48 -17.36 -15.16
C PHE A 369 14.70 -17.70 -14.30
N ASP A 370 14.56 -17.77 -12.98
CA ASP A 370 15.63 -18.18 -12.07
C ASP A 370 16.08 -19.61 -12.42
N SER A 371 17.28 -19.75 -12.95
CA SER A 371 17.84 -21.02 -13.39
C SER A 371 18.12 -22.02 -12.25
N ARG A 372 18.10 -21.53 -11.01
CA ARG A 372 18.32 -22.33 -9.78
C ARG A 372 17.05 -22.98 -9.26
N ASP A 373 15.89 -22.51 -9.71
CA ASP A 373 14.59 -22.97 -9.23
C ASP A 373 13.64 -23.28 -10.40
N SER A 374 13.17 -24.52 -10.49
CA SER A 374 12.15 -24.96 -11.45
C SER A 374 10.75 -24.53 -11.02
N SER A 375 10.61 -23.31 -10.54
CA SER A 375 9.39 -22.80 -9.93
C SER A 375 8.17 -22.83 -10.86
N GLY A 376 6.99 -23.00 -10.29
CA GLY A 376 5.71 -22.89 -11.01
C GLY A 376 5.37 -21.47 -11.49
N TYR A 377 6.39 -20.58 -11.66
CA TYR A 377 6.22 -19.22 -12.13
C TYR A 377 6.32 -19.06 -13.66
N LEU A 378 6.71 -20.13 -14.39
CA LEU A 378 6.69 -20.08 -15.86
C LEU A 378 5.24 -20.07 -16.38
N PRO A 379 4.91 -19.23 -17.36
CA PRO A 379 3.54 -19.04 -17.88
C PRO A 379 2.80 -20.32 -18.30
N HIS A 380 3.51 -21.34 -18.80
CA HIS A 380 2.90 -22.61 -19.18
C HIS A 380 2.40 -23.45 -17.98
N ALA A 381 2.91 -23.16 -16.76
CA ALA A 381 2.52 -23.85 -15.54
C ALA A 381 1.36 -23.15 -14.79
N TYR A 382 0.86 -22.04 -15.31
CA TYR A 382 -0.22 -21.29 -14.64
C TYR A 382 -1.56 -22.02 -14.73
N THR A 383 -2.36 -21.83 -13.69
CA THR A 383 -3.80 -22.02 -13.74
C THR A 383 -4.48 -20.69 -14.05
N PRO A 384 -5.68 -20.66 -14.66
CA PRO A 384 -6.36 -19.40 -14.90
C PRO A 384 -6.58 -18.55 -13.64
N HIS A 385 -6.86 -19.18 -12.51
CA HIS A 385 -7.11 -18.50 -11.24
C HIS A 385 -5.82 -18.07 -10.56
N CYS A 386 -5.13 -17.11 -11.19
CA CYS A 386 -3.95 -16.43 -10.65
C CYS A 386 -3.79 -15.04 -11.25
N ILE A 387 -3.00 -14.21 -10.62
CA ILE A 387 -2.62 -12.88 -11.08
C ILE A 387 -1.16 -12.92 -11.55
N CYS A 388 -0.91 -12.58 -12.81
CA CYS A 388 0.43 -12.50 -13.36
C CYS A 388 0.96 -11.08 -13.27
N TYR A 389 2.14 -10.91 -12.73
CA TYR A 389 2.88 -9.65 -12.63
C TYR A 389 4.15 -9.71 -13.46
N THR A 390 4.59 -8.59 -14.03
CA THR A 390 5.98 -8.45 -14.49
C THR A 390 6.93 -8.50 -13.30
N GLY A 391 6.74 -7.61 -12.36
CA GLY A 391 7.31 -7.47 -11.04
C GLY A 391 6.36 -6.66 -10.18
N THR A 392 6.57 -6.64 -8.87
CA THR A 392 5.86 -5.80 -7.92
C THR A 392 6.66 -4.53 -7.62
N HIS A 393 6.17 -3.67 -6.72
CA HIS A 393 6.91 -2.51 -6.22
C HIS A 393 8.24 -2.87 -5.51
N ASP A 394 8.41 -4.13 -5.10
CA ASP A 394 9.62 -4.66 -4.46
C ASP A 394 10.65 -5.18 -5.46
N ASN A 395 10.26 -5.34 -6.71
CA ASN A 395 11.11 -5.82 -7.78
C ASN A 395 11.77 -4.64 -8.53
N SER A 396 12.85 -4.92 -9.23
CA SER A 396 13.45 -3.99 -10.18
C SER A 396 12.51 -3.78 -11.37
N PRO A 397 12.45 -2.61 -12.00
CA PRO A 397 11.86 -2.51 -13.32
C PRO A 397 12.56 -3.45 -14.30
N LEU A 398 11.86 -4.00 -15.29
CA LEU A 398 12.37 -5.02 -16.22
C LEU A 398 13.68 -4.63 -16.92
N ALA A 399 13.85 -3.35 -17.25
CA ALA A 399 15.08 -2.86 -17.88
C ALA A 399 16.28 -2.91 -16.91
N LEU A 400 16.05 -2.72 -15.61
CA LEU A 400 17.06 -2.88 -14.56
C LEU A 400 17.30 -4.36 -14.25
N TRP A 401 16.23 -5.16 -14.14
CA TRP A 401 16.32 -6.61 -13.95
C TRP A 401 17.21 -7.28 -15.01
N ARG A 402 17.08 -6.88 -16.28
CA ARG A 402 17.97 -7.35 -17.36
C ARG A 402 19.46 -7.16 -17.06
N GLN A 403 19.82 -6.15 -16.27
CA GLN A 403 21.20 -5.82 -15.95
C GLN A 403 21.68 -6.51 -14.66
N GLU A 404 20.77 -6.71 -13.70
CA GLU A 404 21.07 -7.25 -12.37
C GLU A 404 20.96 -8.78 -12.30
N ALA A 405 20.10 -9.39 -13.13
CA ALA A 405 19.88 -10.83 -13.15
C ALA A 405 21.09 -11.57 -13.70
N ALA A 406 21.23 -12.83 -13.31
CA ALA A 406 22.28 -13.68 -13.85
C ALA A 406 22.15 -13.81 -15.39
N PRO A 407 23.26 -13.82 -16.15
CA PRO A 407 23.19 -13.92 -17.61
C PRO A 407 22.41 -15.13 -18.13
N GLU A 408 22.46 -16.25 -17.42
CA GLU A 408 21.69 -17.46 -17.71
C GLU A 408 20.19 -17.28 -17.53
N ASP A 409 19.75 -16.50 -16.55
CA ASP A 409 18.34 -16.19 -16.30
C ASP A 409 17.78 -15.28 -17.41
N VAL A 410 18.56 -14.27 -17.82
CA VAL A 410 18.25 -13.41 -18.96
C VAL A 410 18.18 -14.22 -20.26
N ALA A 411 19.14 -15.12 -20.48
CA ALA A 411 19.15 -15.99 -21.66
C ALA A 411 17.93 -16.93 -21.67
N HIS A 412 17.56 -17.49 -20.53
CA HIS A 412 16.35 -18.30 -20.39
C HIS A 412 15.08 -17.50 -20.72
N ALA A 413 14.95 -16.28 -20.22
CA ALA A 413 13.83 -15.40 -20.57
C ALA A 413 13.77 -15.12 -22.08
N VAL A 414 14.92 -14.81 -22.70
CA VAL A 414 15.02 -14.54 -24.14
C VAL A 414 14.57 -15.74 -24.95
N GLU A 415 15.05 -16.94 -24.64
CA GLU A 415 14.70 -18.18 -25.34
C GLU A 415 13.23 -18.55 -25.12
N TYR A 416 12.78 -18.58 -23.86
CA TYR A 416 11.43 -19.01 -23.49
C TYR A 416 10.33 -18.11 -24.07
N LEU A 417 10.50 -16.79 -24.03
CA LEU A 417 9.54 -15.82 -24.53
C LEU A 417 9.79 -15.40 -25.97
N ALA A 418 10.82 -15.93 -26.64
CA ALA A 418 11.24 -15.52 -28.00
C ALA A 418 11.41 -13.99 -28.10
N LEU A 419 12.15 -13.41 -27.14
CA LEU A 419 12.36 -11.96 -27.08
C LEU A 419 13.23 -11.49 -28.25
N THR A 420 12.92 -10.33 -28.81
CA THR A 420 13.67 -9.73 -29.94
C THR A 420 14.05 -8.29 -29.64
N GLU A 421 15.17 -7.84 -30.18
CA GLU A 421 15.61 -6.44 -30.07
C GLU A 421 14.59 -5.48 -30.75
N GLN A 422 13.91 -5.92 -31.82
CA GLN A 422 12.95 -5.10 -32.54
C GLN A 422 11.70 -4.78 -31.68
N GLU A 423 11.24 -5.75 -30.88
CA GLU A 423 10.10 -5.54 -29.96
C GLU A 423 10.53 -4.75 -28.73
N GLY A 424 11.76 -5.00 -28.26
CA GLY A 424 12.32 -4.54 -27.00
C GLY A 424 12.13 -5.55 -25.88
N PHE A 425 13.16 -5.73 -25.06
CA PHE A 425 13.21 -6.75 -23.99
C PHE A 425 12.01 -6.66 -23.04
N HIS A 426 11.74 -5.49 -22.46
CA HIS A 426 10.64 -5.27 -21.54
C HIS A 426 9.25 -5.51 -22.18
N TRP A 427 9.05 -5.06 -23.42
CA TRP A 427 7.81 -5.29 -24.13
C TRP A 427 7.55 -6.77 -24.43
N GLY A 428 8.61 -7.54 -24.74
CA GLY A 428 8.47 -8.98 -24.94
C GLY A 428 8.08 -9.73 -23.67
N ILE A 429 8.60 -9.32 -22.50
CA ILE A 429 8.18 -9.88 -21.19
C ILE A 429 6.72 -9.49 -20.88
N ILE A 430 6.34 -8.22 -21.10
CA ILE A 430 4.95 -7.77 -20.95
C ILE A 430 4.02 -8.59 -21.85
N ARG A 431 4.42 -8.81 -23.12
CA ARG A 431 3.67 -9.67 -24.04
C ARG A 431 3.55 -11.11 -23.50
N GLY A 432 4.61 -11.66 -22.94
CA GLY A 432 4.59 -12.97 -22.29
C GLY A 432 3.55 -13.07 -21.19
N GLY A 433 3.51 -12.09 -20.30
CA GLY A 433 2.48 -12.00 -19.24
C GLY A 433 1.07 -11.80 -19.78
N MET A 434 0.89 -10.88 -20.73
CA MET A 434 -0.40 -10.64 -21.41
C MET A 434 -0.95 -11.89 -22.09
N SER A 435 -0.09 -12.72 -22.69
CA SER A 435 -0.47 -13.95 -23.39
C SER A 435 -0.80 -15.11 -22.45
N SER A 436 -0.38 -15.06 -21.18
CA SER A 436 -0.61 -16.12 -20.21
C SER A 436 -2.09 -16.40 -19.97
N VAL A 437 -2.40 -17.54 -19.35
CA VAL A 437 -3.78 -17.94 -18.98
C VAL A 437 -4.31 -17.22 -17.74
N ALA A 438 -3.44 -16.49 -17.00
CA ALA A 438 -3.83 -15.76 -15.80
C ALA A 438 -5.05 -14.87 -16.05
N GLU A 439 -6.00 -14.85 -15.13
CA GLU A 439 -7.22 -14.02 -15.26
C GLU A 439 -6.94 -12.52 -15.19
N LEU A 440 -5.90 -12.11 -14.46
CA LEU A 440 -5.46 -10.72 -14.45
C LEU A 440 -3.95 -10.66 -14.71
N PHE A 441 -3.53 -9.66 -15.50
CA PHE A 441 -2.12 -9.30 -15.69
C PHE A 441 -1.91 -7.87 -15.21
N VAL A 442 -0.87 -7.65 -14.41
CA VAL A 442 -0.49 -6.33 -13.90
C VAL A 442 1.00 -6.08 -14.18
N ALA A 443 1.33 -4.91 -14.72
CA ALA A 443 2.71 -4.48 -14.87
C ALA A 443 2.93 -3.13 -14.18
N GLN A 444 4.15 -2.90 -13.71
CA GLN A 444 4.57 -1.59 -13.22
C GLN A 444 4.56 -0.58 -14.37
N VAL A 445 4.20 0.67 -14.09
CA VAL A 445 4.27 1.73 -15.13
C VAL A 445 5.69 1.91 -15.65
N GLN A 446 6.71 1.73 -14.80
CA GLN A 446 8.13 1.78 -15.17
C GLN A 446 8.48 0.77 -16.26
N ASP A 447 7.85 -0.41 -16.26
CA ASP A 447 8.09 -1.45 -17.26
C ASP A 447 7.57 -1.03 -18.64
N TYR A 448 6.38 -0.44 -18.70
CA TYR A 448 5.84 0.09 -19.95
C TYR A 448 6.70 1.21 -20.53
N LEU A 449 7.34 2.01 -19.68
CA LEU A 449 8.24 3.09 -20.04
C LEU A 449 9.67 2.61 -20.36
N GLY A 450 10.02 1.37 -20.01
CA GLY A 450 11.36 0.82 -20.17
C GLY A 450 12.41 1.51 -19.30
N LEU A 451 12.02 1.96 -18.10
CA LEU A 451 12.89 2.66 -17.17
C LEU A 451 13.84 1.66 -16.48
N GLY A 452 15.09 2.05 -16.34
CA GLY A 452 16.16 1.25 -15.71
C GLY A 452 16.61 1.82 -14.37
N GLU A 453 17.92 1.97 -14.20
CA GLU A 453 18.57 2.45 -12.98
C GLU A 453 17.94 3.75 -12.44
N GLY A 454 17.82 3.86 -11.11
CA GLY A 454 17.22 5.03 -10.43
C GLY A 454 15.69 5.09 -10.46
N ASN A 455 14.99 4.08 -11.02
CA ASN A 455 13.53 4.10 -11.13
C ASN A 455 12.83 2.98 -10.34
N ARG A 456 13.56 2.31 -9.46
CA ARG A 456 13.00 1.31 -8.55
C ARG A 456 12.21 1.98 -7.43
N MET A 457 11.08 1.38 -7.02
CA MET A 457 10.25 1.91 -5.95
C MET A 457 10.81 1.55 -4.58
N ASN A 458 11.14 0.28 -4.35
CA ASN A 458 11.61 -0.24 -3.07
C ASN A 458 12.70 -1.29 -3.26
N ILE A 459 13.66 -1.30 -2.33
CA ILE A 459 14.65 -2.37 -2.16
C ILE A 459 14.38 -3.01 -0.79
N PRO A 460 13.75 -4.19 -0.73
CA PRO A 460 13.41 -4.84 0.52
C PRO A 460 14.63 -5.02 1.45
N GLY A 461 14.41 -4.83 2.75
CA GLY A 461 15.48 -4.95 3.75
C GLY A 461 16.43 -3.76 3.84
N THR A 462 16.23 -2.69 3.09
CA THR A 462 17.03 -1.45 3.18
C THR A 462 16.25 -0.31 3.84
N GLN A 463 16.99 0.62 4.45
CA GLN A 463 16.43 1.83 5.04
C GLN A 463 16.89 3.07 4.25
N GLY A 464 15.94 3.98 3.96
CA GLY A 464 16.18 5.21 3.20
C GLY A 464 16.28 4.99 1.69
N GLY A 465 16.00 6.04 0.92
CA GLY A 465 16.05 6.03 -0.54
C GLY A 465 14.91 5.30 -1.25
N ASN A 466 14.05 4.61 -0.52
CA ASN A 466 12.87 3.92 -1.03
C ASN A 466 11.65 4.84 -1.13
N TRP A 467 10.64 4.44 -1.89
CA TRP A 467 9.33 5.09 -2.01
C TRP A 467 9.37 6.50 -2.62
N THR A 468 10.50 6.88 -3.22
CA THR A 468 10.74 8.24 -3.70
C THR A 468 10.43 8.44 -5.18
N TRP A 469 10.43 7.37 -5.99
CA TRP A 469 10.29 7.47 -7.44
C TRP A 469 8.98 8.13 -7.88
N ARG A 470 9.08 8.98 -8.91
CA ARG A 470 7.93 9.67 -9.51
C ARG A 470 7.99 9.68 -11.03
N LEU A 471 6.81 9.59 -11.63
CA LEU A 471 6.59 9.81 -13.05
C LEU A 471 6.84 11.30 -13.39
N LEU A 472 7.45 11.57 -14.53
CA LEU A 472 7.58 12.94 -15.03
C LEU A 472 6.39 13.34 -15.89
N PRO A 473 6.04 14.64 -15.94
CA PRO A 473 5.03 15.13 -16.86
C PRO A 473 5.33 14.76 -18.31
N GLY A 474 4.36 14.23 -19.04
CA GLY A 474 4.48 13.88 -20.46
C GLY A 474 5.07 12.50 -20.77
N GLU A 475 5.50 11.72 -19.78
CA GLU A 475 5.96 10.34 -20.02
C GLU A 475 4.82 9.40 -20.45
N LEU A 476 3.60 9.64 -20.00
CA LEU A 476 2.41 8.91 -20.46
C LEU A 476 1.86 9.57 -21.75
N SER A 477 2.37 9.11 -22.88
CA SER A 477 1.98 9.65 -24.20
C SER A 477 0.84 8.85 -24.83
N ASP A 478 0.10 9.48 -25.78
CA ASP A 478 -0.93 8.82 -26.58
C ASP A 478 -0.36 7.63 -27.38
N ALA A 479 0.89 7.71 -27.81
CA ALA A 479 1.57 6.61 -28.49
C ALA A 479 1.74 5.41 -27.54
N LEU A 480 2.04 5.65 -26.28
CA LEU A 480 2.17 4.60 -25.27
C LEU A 480 0.82 3.96 -24.98
N SER A 481 -0.23 4.77 -24.71
CA SER A 481 -1.58 4.22 -24.45
C SER A 481 -2.09 3.41 -25.63
N THR A 482 -1.89 3.90 -26.86
CA THR A 482 -2.26 3.17 -28.09
C THR A 482 -1.52 1.82 -28.21
N ARG A 483 -0.23 1.77 -27.89
CA ARG A 483 0.55 0.52 -27.92
C ARG A 483 0.05 -0.48 -26.90
N ILE A 484 -0.24 -0.01 -25.67
CA ILE A 484 -0.78 -0.85 -24.58
C ILE A 484 -2.16 -1.35 -24.96
N ASP A 485 -3.06 -0.48 -25.43
CA ASP A 485 -4.43 -0.85 -25.87
C ASP A 485 -4.43 -1.93 -26.93
N ARG A 486 -3.57 -1.77 -27.94
CA ARG A 486 -3.43 -2.78 -29.00
C ARG A 486 -2.99 -4.14 -28.45
N MET A 487 -2.05 -4.18 -27.53
CA MET A 487 -1.58 -5.42 -26.90
C MET A 487 -2.68 -6.02 -26.01
N THR A 488 -3.37 -5.20 -25.24
CA THR A 488 -4.49 -5.58 -24.38
C THR A 488 -5.62 -6.23 -25.21
N ALA A 489 -5.99 -5.60 -26.32
CA ALA A 489 -6.98 -6.13 -27.24
C ALA A 489 -6.54 -7.43 -27.91
N LEU A 490 -5.27 -7.52 -28.36
CA LEU A 490 -4.71 -8.69 -29.02
C LEU A 490 -4.81 -9.96 -28.17
N TYR A 491 -4.60 -9.82 -26.85
CA TYR A 491 -4.64 -10.95 -25.91
C TYR A 491 -5.97 -11.11 -25.17
N GLY A 492 -7.04 -10.43 -25.64
CA GLY A 492 -8.40 -10.56 -25.11
C GLY A 492 -8.52 -10.13 -23.67
N ARG A 493 -7.78 -9.07 -23.27
CA ARG A 493 -7.79 -8.50 -21.91
C ARG A 493 -8.51 -7.16 -21.82
N LYS A 494 -8.97 -6.65 -22.94
CA LYS A 494 -9.78 -5.43 -22.98
C LYS A 494 -11.20 -5.73 -22.49
N ALA A 495 -11.72 -4.87 -21.58
CA ALA A 495 -13.05 -5.01 -20.97
C ALA A 495 -14.20 -4.88 -22.00
#